data_114ad1505ff49f2dea8f6bf8e6348c74
#
_entry.id   114ad1505ff49f2dea8f6bf8e6348c74
#
_cell.length_a   1.000
_cell.length_b   1.000
_cell.length_c   1.000
_cell.angle_alpha   90.00
_cell.angle_beta   90.00
_cell.angle_gamma   90.00
#
_symmetry.space_group_name_H-M   'P 1'
#
loop_
_entity.id
_entity.type
_entity.pdbx_description
1 polymer ?
#
loop_
_entity_poly.entity_id
_entity_poly.type
_entity_poly.pdbx_seq_one_letter_code
_entity_poly.pdbx_strand_id
1 'polypeptide(L)'
;MTETETRSDGAAARTSLIGEEDEWIVREWIEREVGPVLSLEREGRWRPAWFVEVQGNDGPKRLFVRGARGGRWPARPLSYEAKVHRIFEEQGIKVPHLYGFIEEVPALVMDRVPGRPNISTAASEADRKKLLEQLADQMRLIHEIDPALIVEAGATMPVEPKAITFSAYRDAEGLYLDGDRRPSPDIEFVRKWLDRNVPPAIYDPCVIAMDAGQFIFKGDELTAMLDFELVCVGDRHADFSALRSRERVEGFDDPEGFYKLYEQRGGTPVDIDHVRFQHIAFSLYTPLQIANDLAHPRDQEDYHEYLIWHAISMKDALEGIAESMGVALAAYEMPAPARTQYLASVEALEVMAASLTLSDDFAAYRRDKIVLALQYLQKVELYRDAFAAEYISEVAELTGTRAASEEEASRQLEAFIAMAGPEHDEALLRVLHRQVKRQAMLLADEGTWLHQSLSTPLRPLNKD
;
A
#
# COMPACT_ATOMS: atom_id res chain seq x y z
N MET A 1 -0.13 33.87 45.98
CA MET A 1 0.71 32.83 45.35
C MET A 1 -0.15 32.23 44.24
N THR A 2 0.07 32.70 43.02
CA THR A 2 -0.64 32.33 41.82
C THR A 2 0.25 31.32 41.06
N GLU A 3 -0.18 30.05 41.01
CA GLU A 3 0.43 29.03 40.17
C GLU A 3 0.08 29.29 38.72
N THR A 4 1.10 29.56 37.96
CA THR A 4 1.04 29.65 36.48
C THR A 4 1.19 28.25 35.92
N GLU A 5 0.09 27.63 35.52
CA GLU A 5 0.11 26.42 34.70
C GLU A 5 0.67 26.75 33.32
N THR A 6 1.88 26.27 33.05
CA THR A 6 2.44 26.20 31.69
C THR A 6 1.74 25.09 30.94
N ARG A 7 0.83 25.46 30.04
CA ARG A 7 0.30 24.57 29.01
C ARG A 7 1.44 24.20 28.05
N SER A 8 1.84 22.95 28.11
CA SER A 8 2.62 22.34 27.02
C SER A 8 1.66 22.03 25.87
N ASP A 9 1.63 22.89 24.87
CA ASP A 9 0.97 22.62 23.60
C ASP A 9 1.81 21.58 22.80
N GLY A 10 1.69 20.31 23.19
CA GLY A 10 1.91 19.22 22.28
C GLY A 10 0.65 19.08 21.41
N ALA A 11 0.72 19.47 20.14
CA ALA A 11 -0.37 19.23 19.21
C ALA A 11 -0.63 17.70 19.18
N ALA A 12 -1.66 17.26 19.89
CA ALA A 12 -2.15 15.91 19.77
C ALA A 12 -2.55 15.71 18.30
N ALA A 13 -1.91 14.76 17.62
CA ALA A 13 -2.26 14.42 16.26
C ALA A 13 -3.77 14.17 16.21
N ARG A 14 -4.48 14.90 15.34
CA ARG A 14 -5.92 14.69 15.13
C ARG A 14 -6.14 13.22 14.78
N THR A 15 -6.95 12.53 15.56
CA THR A 15 -7.31 11.12 15.37
C THR A 15 -8.49 10.94 14.41
N SER A 16 -9.17 12.04 14.00
CA SER A 16 -10.29 12.02 13.05
C SER A 16 -9.83 12.43 11.65
N LEU A 17 -10.39 11.78 10.62
CA LEU A 17 -10.27 12.23 9.24
C LEU A 17 -10.86 13.66 9.11
N ILE A 18 -10.33 14.42 8.13
CA ILE A 18 -10.85 15.72 7.74
C ILE A 18 -12.31 15.54 7.31
N GLY A 19 -13.22 16.20 8.00
CA GLY A 19 -14.66 16.18 7.73
C GLY A 19 -15.12 17.35 6.84
N GLU A 20 -16.43 17.39 6.55
CA GLU A 20 -17.04 18.53 5.86
C GLU A 20 -16.88 19.84 6.64
N GLU A 21 -16.87 19.76 7.97
CA GLU A 21 -16.64 20.91 8.85
C GLU A 21 -15.28 21.57 8.67
N ASP A 22 -14.32 20.89 8.07
CA ASP A 22 -12.95 21.40 7.83
C ASP A 22 -12.80 22.01 6.42
N GLU A 23 -13.78 21.85 5.52
CA GLU A 23 -13.69 22.34 4.14
C GLU A 23 -13.54 23.87 4.05
N TRP A 24 -14.11 24.60 5.01
CA TRP A 24 -13.97 26.06 5.06
C TRP A 24 -12.51 26.49 5.33
N ILE A 25 -11.75 25.72 6.13
CA ILE A 25 -10.33 25.97 6.41
C ILE A 25 -9.53 25.77 5.11
N VAL A 26 -9.81 24.68 4.38
CA VAL A 26 -9.18 24.40 3.08
C VAL A 26 -9.46 25.54 2.10
N ARG A 27 -10.73 25.98 2.01
CA ARG A 27 -11.13 27.10 1.14
C ARG A 27 -10.41 28.39 1.52
N GLU A 28 -10.43 28.78 2.80
CA GLU A 28 -9.82 30.02 3.29
C GLU A 28 -8.31 30.05 3.02
N TRP A 29 -7.63 28.92 3.24
CA TRP A 29 -6.21 28.80 2.95
C TRP A 29 -5.92 29.01 1.45
N ILE A 30 -6.69 28.35 0.58
CA ILE A 30 -6.52 28.47 -0.88
C ILE A 30 -6.80 29.92 -1.35
N GLU A 31 -7.85 30.54 -0.83
CA GLU A 31 -8.18 31.93 -1.18
C GLU A 31 -7.08 32.91 -0.78
N ARG A 32 -6.40 32.66 0.32
CA ARG A 32 -5.28 33.49 0.80
C ARG A 32 -4.00 33.27 0.00
N GLU A 33 -3.64 32.01 -0.26
CA GLU A 33 -2.32 31.65 -0.80
C GLU A 33 -2.29 31.49 -2.34
N VAL A 34 -3.42 31.17 -2.97
CA VAL A 34 -3.46 30.84 -4.40
C VAL A 34 -4.38 31.79 -5.17
N GLY A 35 -5.60 32.01 -4.70
CA GLY A 35 -6.56 32.88 -5.34
C GLY A 35 -8.03 32.52 -5.06
N PRO A 36 -8.99 33.36 -5.51
CA PRO A 36 -10.41 33.14 -5.25
C PRO A 36 -10.90 31.77 -5.72
N VAL A 37 -11.55 31.03 -4.83
CA VAL A 37 -12.10 29.69 -5.10
C VAL A 37 -13.40 29.80 -5.89
N LEU A 38 -13.43 29.23 -7.08
CA LEU A 38 -14.60 29.16 -7.96
C LEU A 38 -15.47 27.94 -7.66
N SER A 39 -14.84 26.77 -7.45
CA SER A 39 -15.52 25.54 -6.99
C SER A 39 -14.60 24.74 -6.08
N LEU A 40 -15.20 23.97 -5.16
CA LEU A 40 -14.53 23.02 -4.28
C LEU A 40 -15.45 21.79 -4.19
N GLU A 41 -14.97 20.65 -4.72
CA GLU A 41 -15.74 19.42 -4.82
C GLU A 41 -14.96 18.29 -4.14
N ARG A 42 -15.58 17.65 -3.14
CA ARG A 42 -14.98 16.50 -2.46
C ARG A 42 -15.01 15.27 -3.38
N GLU A 43 -13.88 14.59 -3.50
CA GLU A 43 -13.79 13.32 -4.21
C GLU A 43 -14.42 12.18 -3.37
N GLY A 44 -15.19 11.34 -4.01
CA GLY A 44 -15.83 10.17 -3.38
C GLY A 44 -14.84 9.06 -3.08
N ARG A 45 -13.93 9.29 -2.11
CA ARG A 45 -12.94 8.32 -1.64
C ARG A 45 -12.70 8.45 -0.14
N TRP A 46 -12.19 7.37 0.46
CA TRP A 46 -11.95 7.32 1.92
C TRP A 46 -10.90 8.34 2.40
N ARG A 47 -9.79 8.55 1.64
CA ARG A 47 -8.82 9.59 1.93
C ARG A 47 -9.42 10.95 1.56
N PRO A 48 -9.45 11.92 2.47
CA PRO A 48 -9.96 13.24 2.15
C PRO A 48 -9.21 13.84 0.96
N ALA A 49 -9.94 14.20 -0.09
CA ALA A 49 -9.40 14.85 -1.26
C ALA A 49 -10.44 15.74 -1.92
N TRP A 50 -10.00 16.84 -2.54
CA TRP A 50 -10.87 17.77 -3.24
C TRP A 50 -10.29 18.18 -4.58
N PHE A 51 -11.17 18.31 -5.55
CA PHE A 51 -10.89 19.04 -6.77
C PHE A 51 -11.33 20.49 -6.59
N VAL A 52 -10.42 21.42 -6.85
CA VAL A 52 -10.68 22.84 -6.62
C VAL A 52 -10.39 23.62 -7.91
N GLU A 53 -11.29 24.53 -8.30
CA GLU A 53 -10.99 25.53 -9.33
C GLU A 53 -10.82 26.89 -8.65
N VAL A 54 -9.75 27.60 -9.02
CA VAL A 54 -9.44 28.95 -8.52
C VAL A 54 -9.26 29.92 -9.67
N GLN A 55 -9.57 31.20 -9.44
CA GLN A 55 -9.28 32.25 -10.39
C GLN A 55 -7.79 32.60 -10.36
N GLY A 56 -7.05 32.26 -11.39
CA GLY A 56 -5.67 32.68 -11.58
C GLY A 56 -5.55 33.96 -12.44
N ASN A 57 -4.34 34.49 -12.55
CA ASN A 57 -4.06 35.70 -13.34
C ASN A 57 -4.31 35.48 -14.84
N ASP A 58 -4.03 34.28 -15.34
CA ASP A 58 -4.14 33.91 -16.76
C ASP A 58 -5.39 33.05 -17.05
N GLY A 59 -6.36 32.99 -16.13
CA GLY A 59 -7.57 32.19 -16.22
C GLY A 59 -7.71 31.18 -15.09
N PRO A 60 -8.77 30.33 -15.12
CA PRO A 60 -9.00 29.34 -14.09
C PRO A 60 -7.86 28.33 -13.99
N LYS A 61 -7.37 28.09 -12.77
CA LYS A 61 -6.43 27.01 -12.42
C LYS A 61 -7.16 25.88 -11.73
N ARG A 62 -6.70 24.65 -11.95
CA ARG A 62 -7.23 23.45 -11.31
C ARG A 62 -6.25 22.91 -10.31
N LEU A 63 -6.71 22.76 -9.08
CA LEU A 63 -5.93 22.24 -7.98
C LEU A 63 -6.46 20.87 -7.55
N PHE A 64 -5.57 20.10 -6.92
CA PHE A 64 -5.89 18.91 -6.19
C PHE A 64 -5.43 19.09 -4.74
N VAL A 65 -6.35 18.90 -3.80
CA VAL A 65 -6.07 18.96 -2.37
C VAL A 65 -6.12 17.53 -1.83
N ARG A 66 -5.03 17.11 -1.19
CA ARG A 66 -4.89 15.75 -0.63
C ARG A 66 -4.70 15.85 0.87
N GLY A 67 -5.72 15.44 1.63
CA GLY A 67 -5.71 15.44 3.09
C GLY A 67 -4.95 14.26 3.68
N ALA A 68 -4.61 14.37 4.97
CA ALA A 68 -4.03 13.30 5.73
C ALA A 68 -5.00 12.13 5.89
N ARG A 69 -4.45 10.92 5.97
CA ARG A 69 -5.18 9.72 6.41
C ARG A 69 -5.40 9.80 7.92
N GLY A 70 -6.48 9.22 8.42
CA GLY A 70 -6.64 8.94 9.85
C GLY A 70 -5.70 7.79 10.27
N GLY A 71 -5.54 7.63 11.59
CA GLY A 71 -4.85 6.48 12.11
C GLY A 71 -3.34 6.56 12.26
N ARG A 72 -2.71 5.40 12.45
CA ARG A 72 -1.24 5.25 12.54
C ARG A 72 -0.55 5.17 11.19
N TRP A 73 -1.32 5.01 10.14
CA TRP A 73 -0.85 5.02 8.77
C TRP A 73 -0.82 6.45 8.19
N PRO A 74 0.20 6.86 7.43
CA PRO A 74 1.50 6.21 7.19
C PRO A 74 2.45 6.36 8.39
N ALA A 75 3.57 5.63 8.34
CA ALA A 75 4.63 5.73 9.35
C ALA A 75 5.21 7.16 9.46
N ARG A 76 5.03 7.99 8.43
CA ARG A 76 5.47 9.38 8.38
C ARG A 76 4.29 10.33 8.18
N PRO A 77 4.32 11.53 8.82
CA PRO A 77 3.24 12.51 8.69
C PRO A 77 3.21 13.11 7.28
N LEU A 78 2.03 13.60 6.85
CA LEU A 78 1.86 14.25 5.53
C LEU A 78 2.75 15.49 5.36
N SER A 79 3.16 16.16 6.45
CA SER A 79 4.14 17.25 6.42
C SER A 79 5.53 16.81 5.95
N TYR A 80 5.91 15.54 6.17
CA TYR A 80 7.12 14.94 5.59
C TYR A 80 6.99 14.84 4.07
N GLU A 81 5.87 14.31 3.58
CA GLU A 81 5.60 14.23 2.14
C GLU A 81 5.64 15.61 1.47
N ALA A 82 5.13 16.67 2.13
CA ALA A 82 5.21 18.04 1.64
C ALA A 82 6.66 18.50 1.42
N LYS A 83 7.56 18.18 2.34
CA LYS A 83 8.99 18.52 2.22
C LYS A 83 9.66 17.75 1.09
N VAL A 84 9.42 16.43 1.01
CA VAL A 84 9.93 15.58 -0.07
C VAL A 84 9.45 16.07 -1.43
N HIS A 85 8.17 16.41 -1.55
CA HIS A 85 7.59 16.93 -2.78
C HIS A 85 8.30 18.20 -3.27
N ARG A 86 8.59 19.14 -2.37
CA ARG A 86 9.37 20.35 -2.70
C ARG A 86 10.79 20.02 -3.14
N ILE A 87 11.45 19.12 -2.45
CA ILE A 87 12.80 18.66 -2.84
C ILE A 87 12.76 18.07 -4.25
N PHE A 88 11.79 17.21 -4.54
CA PHE A 88 11.66 16.60 -5.87
C PHE A 88 11.42 17.66 -6.96
N GLU A 89 10.55 18.64 -6.72
CA GLU A 89 10.31 19.75 -7.64
C GLU A 89 11.60 20.55 -7.88
N GLU A 90 12.33 20.91 -6.83
CA GLU A 90 13.61 21.64 -6.90
C GLU A 90 14.72 20.86 -7.60
N GLN A 91 14.72 19.53 -7.48
CA GLN A 91 15.67 18.64 -8.15
C GLN A 91 15.27 18.25 -9.58
N GLY A 92 14.16 18.83 -10.10
CA GLY A 92 13.72 18.67 -11.49
C GLY A 92 12.99 17.35 -11.76
N ILE A 93 12.53 16.64 -10.73
CA ILE A 93 11.61 15.52 -10.90
C ILE A 93 10.26 16.07 -11.38
N LYS A 94 9.65 15.41 -12.37
CA LYS A 94 8.31 15.78 -12.83
C LYS A 94 7.29 15.47 -11.73
N VAL A 95 6.88 16.48 -10.98
CA VAL A 95 5.85 16.41 -9.94
C VAL A 95 4.82 17.51 -10.14
N PRO A 96 3.59 17.39 -9.61
CA PRO A 96 2.66 18.51 -9.59
C PRO A 96 3.26 19.71 -8.84
N HIS A 97 3.06 20.95 -9.31
CA HIS A 97 3.49 22.12 -8.54
C HIS A 97 2.81 22.15 -7.17
N LEU A 98 3.60 22.26 -6.09
CA LEU A 98 3.11 22.30 -4.72
C LEU A 98 2.95 23.75 -4.26
N TYR A 99 1.71 24.21 -4.11
CA TYR A 99 1.40 25.55 -3.56
C TYR A 99 1.72 25.62 -2.06
N GLY A 100 1.44 24.56 -1.29
CA GLY A 100 1.77 24.49 0.12
C GLY A 100 1.12 23.33 0.88
N PHE A 101 1.25 23.45 2.20
CA PHE A 101 0.72 22.50 3.17
C PHE A 101 -0.14 23.25 4.18
N ILE A 102 -1.34 22.76 4.42
CA ILE A 102 -2.28 23.32 5.41
C ILE A 102 -2.00 22.60 6.74
N GLU A 103 -1.55 23.35 7.76
CA GLU A 103 -1.18 22.79 9.07
C GLU A 103 -2.41 22.48 9.94
N GLU A 104 -3.42 23.35 9.92
CA GLU A 104 -4.63 23.24 10.74
C GLU A 104 -5.48 22.02 10.36
N VAL A 105 -5.48 21.71 9.08
CA VAL A 105 -6.15 20.56 8.48
C VAL A 105 -5.12 19.91 7.57
N PRO A 106 -4.29 18.98 8.08
CA PRO A 106 -3.13 18.50 7.35
C PRO A 106 -3.47 18.07 5.92
N ALA A 107 -3.14 18.93 4.94
CA ALA A 107 -3.43 18.70 3.53
C ALA A 107 -2.37 19.35 2.63
N LEU A 108 -2.04 18.65 1.52
CA LEU A 108 -1.23 19.17 0.42
C LEU A 108 -2.13 19.88 -0.59
N VAL A 109 -1.73 21.07 -1.03
CA VAL A 109 -2.40 21.80 -2.12
C VAL A 109 -1.47 21.85 -3.31
N MET A 110 -1.83 21.21 -4.41
CA MET A 110 -1.00 21.08 -5.60
C MET A 110 -1.80 21.24 -6.88
N ASP A 111 -1.10 21.39 -8.01
CA ASP A 111 -1.74 21.41 -9.33
C ASP A 111 -2.48 20.08 -9.59
N ARG A 112 -3.68 20.18 -10.17
CA ARG A 112 -4.33 19.01 -10.77
C ARG A 112 -3.75 18.77 -12.15
N VAL A 113 -2.77 17.90 -12.24
CA VAL A 113 -2.09 17.57 -13.49
C VAL A 113 -3.03 16.79 -14.41
N PRO A 114 -3.12 17.16 -15.71
CA PRO A 114 -3.94 16.43 -16.67
C PRO A 114 -3.30 15.10 -17.06
N GLY A 115 -4.13 14.09 -17.24
CA GLY A 115 -3.68 12.76 -17.66
C GLY A 115 -4.43 11.64 -16.95
N ARG A 116 -3.89 10.43 -17.05
CA ARG A 116 -4.43 9.23 -16.43
C ARG A 116 -3.31 8.36 -15.88
N PRO A 117 -3.54 7.61 -14.79
CA PRO A 117 -2.64 6.55 -14.36
C PRO A 117 -2.84 5.31 -15.24
N ASN A 118 -2.10 4.25 -14.98
CA ASN A 118 -2.18 2.94 -15.60
C ASN A 118 -1.68 2.89 -17.06
N ILE A 119 -0.41 2.53 -17.18
CA ILE A 119 0.32 2.49 -18.46
C ILE A 119 -0.29 1.52 -19.49
N SER A 120 -1.07 0.50 -19.05
CA SER A 120 -1.79 -0.39 -19.99
C SER A 120 -2.80 0.34 -20.87
N THR A 121 -3.21 1.55 -20.46
CA THR A 121 -4.15 2.39 -21.21
C THR A 121 -3.46 3.27 -22.26
N ALA A 122 -2.14 3.18 -22.45
CA ALA A 122 -1.42 3.90 -23.51
C ALA A 122 -2.02 3.56 -24.90
N ALA A 123 -2.08 4.55 -25.78
CA ALA A 123 -2.78 4.40 -27.06
C ALA A 123 -2.07 3.44 -28.02
N SER A 124 -0.76 3.27 -27.88
CA SER A 124 0.05 2.36 -28.70
C SER A 124 1.24 1.83 -27.92
N GLU A 125 1.83 0.73 -28.40
CA GLU A 125 3.08 0.19 -27.85
C GLU A 125 4.25 1.17 -28.00
N ALA A 126 4.25 1.99 -29.03
CA ALA A 126 5.25 3.05 -29.20
C ALA A 126 5.13 4.15 -28.12
N ASP A 127 3.90 4.55 -27.76
CA ASP A 127 3.67 5.49 -26.68
C ASP A 127 4.06 4.89 -25.32
N ARG A 128 3.66 3.62 -25.09
CA ARG A 128 4.03 2.88 -23.88
C ARG A 128 5.54 2.82 -23.70
N LYS A 129 6.31 2.48 -24.76
CA LYS A 129 7.77 2.45 -24.72
C LYS A 129 8.35 3.81 -24.32
N LYS A 130 7.87 4.92 -24.91
CA LYS A 130 8.32 6.26 -24.55
C LYS A 130 8.01 6.63 -23.11
N LEU A 131 6.86 6.19 -22.59
CA LEU A 131 6.48 6.40 -21.19
C LEU A 131 7.43 5.66 -20.25
N LEU A 132 7.76 4.39 -20.56
CA LEU A 132 8.74 3.61 -19.78
C LEU A 132 10.13 4.22 -19.83
N GLU A 133 10.57 4.77 -20.98
CA GLU A 133 11.83 5.50 -21.08
C GLU A 133 11.85 6.73 -20.17
N GLN A 134 10.77 7.50 -20.14
CA GLN A 134 10.65 8.66 -19.25
C GLN A 134 10.59 8.26 -17.77
N LEU A 135 9.88 7.17 -17.45
CA LEU A 135 9.84 6.63 -16.09
C LEU A 135 11.25 6.21 -15.62
N ALA A 136 11.99 5.51 -16.47
CA ALA A 136 13.38 5.12 -16.16
C ALA A 136 14.29 6.34 -15.92
N ASP A 137 14.11 7.44 -16.69
CA ASP A 137 14.81 8.69 -16.46
C ASP A 137 14.44 9.34 -15.12
N GLN A 138 13.15 9.38 -14.77
CA GLN A 138 12.70 9.93 -13.49
C GLN A 138 13.23 9.12 -12.30
N MET A 139 13.18 7.79 -12.38
CA MET A 139 13.75 6.92 -11.34
C MET A 139 15.26 7.13 -11.17
N ARG A 140 16.00 7.23 -12.28
CA ARG A 140 17.42 7.52 -12.24
C ARG A 140 17.71 8.86 -11.57
N LEU A 141 16.97 9.92 -11.92
CA LEU A 141 17.10 11.24 -11.30
C LEU A 141 16.80 11.19 -9.79
N ILE A 142 15.77 10.45 -9.36
CA ILE A 142 15.47 10.26 -7.93
C ILE A 142 16.66 9.59 -7.22
N HIS A 143 17.23 8.53 -7.79
CA HIS A 143 18.38 7.83 -7.22
C HIS A 143 19.68 8.67 -7.18
N GLU A 144 19.77 9.75 -7.97
CA GLU A 144 20.90 10.68 -8.01
C GLU A 144 20.75 11.87 -7.04
N ILE A 145 19.58 12.07 -6.43
CA ILE A 145 19.36 13.11 -5.42
C ILE A 145 20.29 12.85 -4.23
N ASP A 146 20.91 13.90 -3.70
CA ASP A 146 21.71 13.80 -2.47
C ASP A 146 20.83 13.32 -1.31
N PRO A 147 21.13 12.14 -0.73
CA PRO A 147 20.37 11.60 0.39
C PRO A 147 20.25 12.55 1.60
N ALA A 148 21.23 13.45 1.78
CA ALA A 148 21.24 14.44 2.86
C ALA A 148 19.98 15.32 2.84
N LEU A 149 19.45 15.67 1.66
CA LEU A 149 18.21 16.47 1.53
C LEU A 149 17.00 15.75 2.11
N ILE A 150 16.90 14.45 1.90
CA ILE A 150 15.78 13.64 2.42
C ILE A 150 15.94 13.37 3.93
N VAL A 151 17.19 13.26 4.41
CA VAL A 151 17.49 13.19 5.85
C VAL A 151 17.11 14.50 6.55
N GLU A 152 17.40 15.67 5.97
CA GLU A 152 16.98 16.96 6.48
C GLU A 152 15.45 17.12 6.52
N ALA A 153 14.74 16.49 5.57
CA ALA A 153 13.28 16.43 5.59
C ALA A 153 12.72 15.58 6.75
N GLY A 154 13.52 14.64 7.30
CA GLY A 154 13.14 13.79 8.44
C GLY A 154 13.33 12.28 8.23
N ALA A 155 13.96 11.84 7.12
CA ALA A 155 14.32 10.44 6.94
C ALA A 155 15.55 10.04 7.74
N THR A 156 15.73 8.73 7.93
CA THR A 156 16.92 8.16 8.55
C THR A 156 17.96 7.80 7.47
N MET A 157 19.24 8.09 7.73
CA MET A 157 20.35 7.61 6.90
C MET A 157 20.75 6.21 7.38
N PRO A 158 20.49 5.13 6.64
CA PRO A 158 21.01 3.82 7.00
C PRO A 158 22.53 3.75 6.70
N VAL A 159 23.29 3.11 7.60
CA VAL A 159 24.76 3.03 7.48
C VAL A 159 25.22 1.59 7.23
N GLU A 160 24.68 0.65 8.01
CA GLU A 160 25.07 -0.75 7.90
C GLU A 160 24.46 -1.39 6.63
N PRO A 161 25.19 -2.24 5.87
CA PRO A 161 24.73 -2.82 4.62
C PRO A 161 23.36 -3.50 4.71
N LYS A 162 23.06 -4.21 5.79
CA LYS A 162 21.74 -4.83 6.02
C LYS A 162 20.67 -3.79 6.35
N ALA A 163 21.02 -2.72 7.04
CA ALA A 163 20.10 -1.61 7.32
C ALA A 163 19.75 -0.85 6.05
N ILE A 164 20.69 -0.68 5.11
CA ILE A 164 20.43 -0.09 3.79
C ILE A 164 19.39 -0.93 3.03
N THR A 165 19.57 -2.26 3.00
CA THR A 165 18.63 -3.16 2.33
C THR A 165 17.23 -3.10 2.96
N PHE A 166 17.10 -3.03 4.28
CA PHE A 166 15.78 -2.94 4.92
C PHE A 166 15.11 -1.56 4.76
N SER A 167 15.87 -0.48 4.67
CA SER A 167 15.34 0.88 4.45
C SER A 167 14.08 1.19 5.27
N ALA A 168 13.01 1.67 4.61
CA ALA A 168 11.73 2.01 5.22
C ALA A 168 10.98 0.83 5.86
N TYR A 169 11.32 -0.41 5.54
CA TYR A 169 10.69 -1.59 6.14
C TYR A 169 10.70 -1.54 7.67
N ARG A 170 11.80 -1.09 8.27
CA ARG A 170 11.94 -1.01 9.74
C ARG A 170 10.99 -0.01 10.39
N ASP A 171 10.62 1.06 9.68
CA ASP A 171 9.64 2.03 10.17
C ASP A 171 8.25 1.37 10.31
N ALA A 172 7.82 0.62 9.28
CA ALA A 172 6.55 -0.12 9.30
C ALA A 172 6.57 -1.27 10.33
N GLU A 173 7.68 -1.97 10.45
CA GLU A 173 7.86 -3.03 11.46
C GLU A 173 7.73 -2.48 12.88
N GLY A 174 8.27 -1.30 13.17
CA GLY A 174 8.11 -0.61 14.46
C GLY A 174 6.64 -0.36 14.81
N LEU A 175 5.84 0.14 13.85
CA LEU A 175 4.40 0.34 14.05
C LEU A 175 3.66 -0.96 14.37
N TYR A 176 4.01 -2.05 13.68
CA TYR A 176 3.44 -3.36 13.90
C TYR A 176 3.77 -3.92 15.30
N LEU A 177 5.03 -3.79 15.73
CA LEU A 177 5.49 -4.29 17.03
C LEU A 177 4.91 -3.51 18.21
N ASP A 178 4.70 -2.20 18.06
CA ASP A 178 4.12 -1.32 19.08
C ASP A 178 2.58 -1.37 19.10
N GLY A 179 1.94 -2.03 18.13
CA GLY A 179 0.50 -2.10 17.97
C GLY A 179 -0.15 -3.18 18.85
N ASP A 180 -1.46 -3.00 19.10
CA ASP A 180 -2.34 -4.04 19.67
C ASP A 180 -3.01 -4.80 18.52
N ARG A 181 -2.39 -5.88 18.08
CA ARG A 181 -2.75 -6.66 16.90
C ARG A 181 -3.33 -8.03 17.24
N ARG A 182 -4.10 -8.59 16.33
CA ARG A 182 -4.46 -10.02 16.39
C ARG A 182 -3.25 -10.90 16.05
N PRO A 183 -3.24 -12.19 16.45
CA PRO A 183 -2.25 -13.15 15.97
C PRO A 183 -2.19 -13.15 14.45
N SER A 184 -0.99 -12.96 13.90
CA SER A 184 -0.73 -12.81 12.47
C SER A 184 0.46 -13.69 12.05
N PRO A 185 0.28 -15.02 12.04
CA PRO A 185 1.38 -15.96 11.77
C PRO A 185 1.97 -15.78 10.37
N ASP A 186 1.21 -15.30 9.41
CA ASP A 186 1.65 -14.95 8.07
C ASP A 186 2.68 -13.81 8.10
N ILE A 187 2.37 -12.71 8.76
CA ILE A 187 3.30 -11.58 8.96
C ILE A 187 4.55 -12.04 9.70
N GLU A 188 4.40 -12.77 10.81
CA GLU A 188 5.53 -13.23 11.63
C GLU A 188 6.47 -14.17 10.86
N PHE A 189 5.92 -15.04 10.01
CA PHE A 189 6.72 -15.92 9.16
C PHE A 189 7.56 -15.12 8.16
N VAL A 190 6.93 -14.18 7.43
CA VAL A 190 7.63 -13.35 6.43
C VAL A 190 8.69 -12.49 7.10
N ARG A 191 8.39 -11.85 8.24
CA ARG A 191 9.35 -11.08 9.03
C ARG A 191 10.59 -11.91 9.39
N LYS A 192 10.36 -13.09 9.95
CA LYS A 192 11.43 -14.00 10.36
C LYS A 192 12.25 -14.50 9.18
N TRP A 193 11.59 -14.77 8.05
CA TRP A 193 12.27 -15.15 6.82
C TRP A 193 13.18 -14.03 6.29
N LEU A 194 12.66 -12.79 6.23
CA LEU A 194 13.44 -11.61 5.81
C LEU A 194 14.67 -11.40 6.69
N ASP A 195 14.53 -11.46 8.01
CA ASP A 195 15.65 -11.27 8.95
C ASP A 195 16.78 -12.29 8.73
N ARG A 196 16.44 -13.53 8.39
CA ARG A 196 17.43 -14.59 8.13
C ARG A 196 18.09 -14.47 6.76
N ASN A 197 17.38 -13.92 5.78
CA ASN A 197 17.78 -13.94 4.37
C ASN A 197 18.17 -12.57 3.82
N VAL A 198 18.26 -11.52 4.66
CA VAL A 198 18.61 -10.18 4.21
C VAL A 198 20.02 -10.14 3.59
N PRO A 199 20.17 -9.81 2.29
CA PRO A 199 21.46 -9.62 1.68
C PRO A 199 22.07 -8.30 2.15
N PRO A 200 23.41 -8.18 2.23
CA PRO A 200 24.04 -6.88 2.40
C PRO A 200 23.83 -6.05 1.14
N ALA A 201 23.57 -4.74 1.28
CA ALA A 201 23.48 -3.84 0.13
C ALA A 201 24.81 -3.85 -0.67
N ILE A 202 24.66 -3.84 -2.01
CA ILE A 202 25.79 -3.86 -2.95
C ILE A 202 26.17 -2.47 -3.45
N TYR A 203 25.33 -1.46 -3.13
CA TYR A 203 25.55 -0.06 -3.47
C TYR A 203 25.37 0.82 -2.25
N ASP A 204 25.92 2.04 -2.30
CA ASP A 204 25.64 3.08 -1.32
C ASP A 204 24.12 3.40 -1.30
N PRO A 205 23.59 3.82 -0.13
CA PRO A 205 22.19 4.19 -0.02
C PRO A 205 21.90 5.40 -0.91
N CYS A 206 20.75 5.38 -1.55
CA CYS A 206 20.27 6.50 -2.37
C CYS A 206 18.84 6.88 -1.98
N VAL A 207 18.34 7.97 -2.53
CA VAL A 207 16.91 8.31 -2.41
C VAL A 207 16.10 7.31 -3.23
N ILE A 208 15.04 6.77 -2.64
CA ILE A 208 14.12 5.83 -3.27
C ILE A 208 12.67 6.28 -3.07
N ALA A 209 11.85 6.13 -4.09
CA ALA A 209 10.42 6.43 -4.04
C ALA A 209 9.63 5.35 -3.30
N MET A 210 10.16 4.14 -3.19
CA MET A 210 9.54 2.90 -2.71
C MET A 210 8.41 2.41 -3.62
N ASP A 211 7.46 3.26 -4.03
CA ASP A 211 6.41 2.95 -4.99
C ASP A 211 6.54 3.78 -6.27
N ALA A 212 7.64 3.58 -6.98
CA ALA A 212 8.03 4.33 -8.17
C ALA A 212 7.09 4.16 -9.38
N GLY A 213 6.13 3.24 -9.32
CA GLY A 213 5.15 2.99 -10.38
C GLY A 213 3.98 3.97 -10.42
N GLN A 214 3.89 4.91 -9.49
CA GLN A 214 2.79 5.87 -9.42
C GLN A 214 3.08 7.13 -10.25
N PHE A 215 2.49 7.23 -11.43
CA PHE A 215 2.63 8.39 -12.29
C PHE A 215 1.37 8.64 -13.13
N ILE A 216 1.27 9.87 -13.66
CA ILE A 216 0.23 10.28 -14.63
C ILE A 216 0.89 10.57 -15.96
N PHE A 217 0.19 10.23 -17.05
CA PHE A 217 0.63 10.51 -18.41
C PHE A 217 -0.50 11.02 -19.30
N LYS A 218 -0.13 11.80 -20.32
CA LYS A 218 -1.03 12.29 -21.37
C LYS A 218 -0.41 12.04 -22.74
N GLY A 219 -1.07 11.23 -23.57
CA GLY A 219 -0.46 10.76 -24.84
C GLY A 219 0.76 9.88 -24.57
N ASP A 220 1.90 10.29 -25.08
CA ASP A 220 3.22 9.66 -24.90
C ASP A 220 4.13 10.42 -23.90
N GLU A 221 3.57 11.36 -23.13
CA GLU A 221 4.31 12.18 -22.17
C GLU A 221 3.93 11.81 -20.72
N LEU A 222 4.93 11.45 -19.90
CA LEU A 222 4.81 11.38 -18.45
C LEU A 222 4.68 12.81 -17.91
N THR A 223 3.53 13.10 -17.30
CA THR A 223 3.21 14.45 -16.84
C THR A 223 3.55 14.68 -15.37
N ALA A 224 3.43 13.68 -14.52
CA ALA A 224 3.86 13.76 -13.11
C ALA A 224 4.08 12.39 -12.48
N MET A 225 5.09 12.29 -11.62
CA MET A 225 5.24 11.27 -10.58
C MET A 225 4.36 11.65 -9.39
N LEU A 226 3.86 10.67 -8.65
CA LEU A 226 2.90 10.86 -7.55
C LEU A 226 3.26 10.02 -6.33
N ASP A 227 2.63 10.36 -5.18
CA ASP A 227 2.56 9.56 -3.96
C ASP A 227 3.92 9.32 -3.28
N PHE A 228 4.48 10.40 -2.71
CA PHE A 228 5.82 10.40 -2.10
C PHE A 228 5.82 10.11 -0.59
N GLU A 229 4.74 9.54 -0.05
CA GLU A 229 4.62 9.25 1.39
C GLU A 229 5.63 8.20 1.87
N LEU A 230 6.10 7.33 0.96
CA LEU A 230 7.05 6.26 1.25
C LEU A 230 8.51 6.61 0.95
N VAL A 231 8.78 7.76 0.34
CA VAL A 231 10.16 8.17 -0.02
C VAL A 231 11.08 8.07 1.19
N CYS A 232 12.24 7.47 1.00
CA CYS A 232 13.25 7.32 2.05
C CYS A 232 14.66 7.22 1.45
N VAL A 233 15.64 6.97 2.30
CA VAL A 233 17.02 6.64 1.88
C VAL A 233 17.23 5.14 2.08
N GLY A 234 17.68 4.44 1.04
CA GLY A 234 17.84 3.00 1.12
C GLY A 234 18.39 2.33 -0.13
N ASP A 235 18.03 1.07 -0.33
CA ASP A 235 18.44 0.24 -1.46
C ASP A 235 17.52 0.50 -2.67
N ARG A 236 18.11 0.96 -3.77
CA ARG A 236 17.41 1.26 -5.04
C ARG A 236 16.59 0.11 -5.61
N HIS A 237 16.93 -1.13 -5.27
CA HIS A 237 16.17 -2.30 -5.74
C HIS A 237 14.72 -2.34 -5.22
N ALA A 238 14.40 -1.55 -4.17
CA ALA A 238 13.04 -1.39 -3.67
C ALA A 238 12.10 -0.77 -4.73
N ASP A 239 12.58 0.22 -5.51
CA ASP A 239 11.78 0.86 -6.56
C ASP A 239 11.44 -0.11 -7.70
N PHE A 240 12.33 -1.03 -8.03
CA PHE A 240 12.07 -2.08 -9.03
C PHE A 240 11.09 -3.13 -8.52
N SER A 241 11.08 -3.40 -7.22
CA SER A 241 10.14 -4.34 -6.61
C SER A 241 8.69 -3.86 -6.67
N ALA A 242 8.46 -2.56 -6.52
CA ALA A 242 7.15 -1.95 -6.65
C ALA A 242 6.59 -2.09 -8.08
N LEU A 243 7.42 -1.90 -9.09
CA LEU A 243 7.04 -2.14 -10.50
C LEU A 243 6.62 -3.59 -10.74
N ARG A 244 7.34 -4.55 -10.15
CA ARG A 244 6.98 -5.96 -10.21
C ARG A 244 5.59 -6.24 -9.60
N SER A 245 5.27 -5.62 -8.48
CA SER A 245 3.94 -5.76 -7.86
C SER A 245 2.80 -5.24 -8.75
N ARG A 246 3.09 -4.26 -9.63
CA ARG A 246 2.14 -3.66 -10.57
C ARG A 246 2.01 -4.42 -11.90
N GLU A 247 2.87 -5.41 -12.17
CA GLU A 247 2.86 -6.21 -13.41
C GLU A 247 1.46 -6.73 -13.75
N ARG A 248 0.74 -7.29 -12.77
CA ARG A 248 -0.56 -7.94 -13.00
C ARG A 248 -1.74 -7.00 -13.17
N VAL A 249 -1.61 -5.73 -12.76
CA VAL A 249 -2.74 -4.78 -12.66
C VAL A 249 -2.57 -3.60 -13.60
N GLU A 250 -1.33 -3.17 -13.88
CA GLU A 250 -1.06 -1.91 -14.55
C GLU A 250 -0.22 -2.07 -15.83
N GLY A 251 -0.03 -3.30 -16.30
CA GLY A 251 0.62 -3.57 -17.59
C GLY A 251 2.12 -3.32 -17.61
N PHE A 252 2.82 -3.54 -16.50
CA PHE A 252 4.27 -3.68 -16.46
C PHE A 252 4.65 -5.14 -16.82
N ASP A 253 4.30 -5.59 -18.03
CA ASP A 253 4.36 -7.00 -18.42
C ASP A 253 5.79 -7.55 -18.58
N ASP A 254 6.80 -6.68 -18.60
CA ASP A 254 8.22 -7.03 -18.75
C ASP A 254 9.09 -6.24 -17.76
N PRO A 255 9.07 -6.58 -16.47
CA PRO A 255 9.89 -5.87 -15.47
C PRO A 255 11.39 -6.03 -15.78
N GLU A 256 11.88 -7.19 -16.22
CA GLU A 256 13.30 -7.37 -16.57
C GLU A 256 13.71 -6.51 -17.77
N GLY A 257 12.84 -6.34 -18.76
CA GLY A 257 13.06 -5.40 -19.87
C GLY A 257 13.13 -3.95 -19.39
N PHE A 258 12.31 -3.58 -18.41
CA PHE A 258 12.39 -2.26 -17.79
C PHE A 258 13.70 -2.07 -16.98
N TYR A 259 14.18 -3.10 -16.27
CA TYR A 259 15.45 -3.02 -15.55
C TYR A 259 16.62 -2.78 -16.53
N LYS A 260 16.67 -3.53 -17.64
CA LYS A 260 17.65 -3.31 -18.72
C LYS A 260 17.50 -1.91 -19.33
N LEU A 261 16.30 -1.40 -19.50
CA LEU A 261 16.05 -0.04 -20.02
C LEU A 261 16.60 1.03 -19.06
N TYR A 262 16.37 0.88 -17.75
CA TYR A 262 16.93 1.77 -16.72
C TYR A 262 18.47 1.81 -16.78
N GLU A 263 19.12 0.66 -16.89
CA GLU A 263 20.60 0.56 -17.06
C GLU A 263 21.06 1.24 -18.34
N GLN A 264 20.39 1.00 -19.48
CA GLN A 264 20.72 1.62 -20.77
C GLN A 264 20.60 3.15 -20.73
N ARG A 265 19.72 3.68 -19.87
CA ARG A 265 19.54 5.12 -19.68
C ARG A 265 20.51 5.72 -18.64
N GLY A 266 21.54 4.98 -18.24
CA GLY A 266 22.60 5.43 -17.34
C GLY A 266 22.34 5.11 -15.87
N GLY A 267 21.34 4.31 -15.57
CA GLY A 267 21.11 3.80 -14.22
C GLY A 267 22.16 2.78 -13.80
N THR A 268 22.22 2.53 -12.49
CA THR A 268 23.11 1.50 -11.92
C THR A 268 22.62 0.11 -12.29
N PRO A 269 23.48 -0.88 -12.52
CA PRO A 269 23.07 -2.27 -12.77
C PRO A 269 22.11 -2.81 -11.72
N VAL A 270 21.10 -3.55 -12.18
CA VAL A 270 20.02 -4.08 -11.32
C VAL A 270 20.29 -5.55 -11.00
N ASP A 271 20.42 -5.86 -9.72
CA ASP A 271 20.60 -7.23 -9.25
C ASP A 271 19.22 -7.88 -8.96
N ILE A 272 18.93 -8.95 -9.69
CA ILE A 272 17.63 -9.64 -9.63
C ILE A 272 17.38 -10.29 -8.25
N ASP A 273 18.41 -10.79 -7.56
CA ASP A 273 18.22 -11.38 -6.23
C ASP A 273 17.89 -10.31 -5.19
N HIS A 274 18.48 -9.12 -5.31
CA HIS A 274 18.08 -7.96 -4.51
C HIS A 274 16.65 -7.53 -4.80
N VAL A 275 16.23 -7.48 -6.07
CA VAL A 275 14.82 -7.18 -6.43
C VAL A 275 13.87 -8.21 -5.84
N ARG A 276 14.20 -9.52 -5.88
CA ARG A 276 13.38 -10.58 -5.26
C ARG A 276 13.23 -10.37 -3.76
N PHE A 277 14.32 -10.09 -3.06
CA PHE A 277 14.28 -9.79 -1.63
C PHE A 277 13.44 -8.55 -1.33
N GLN A 278 13.69 -7.47 -2.06
CA GLN A 278 12.94 -6.22 -1.91
C GLN A 278 11.44 -6.38 -2.21
N HIS A 279 11.09 -7.25 -3.16
CA HIS A 279 9.68 -7.55 -3.44
C HIS A 279 8.96 -8.16 -2.22
N ILE A 280 9.60 -9.08 -1.52
CA ILE A 280 9.05 -9.67 -0.29
C ILE A 280 8.93 -8.60 0.80
N ALA A 281 9.96 -7.78 1.00
CA ALA A 281 9.97 -6.71 2.00
C ALA A 281 8.93 -5.62 1.68
N PHE A 282 8.81 -5.20 0.42
CA PHE A 282 7.82 -4.23 -0.04
C PHE A 282 6.39 -4.78 0.12
N SER A 283 6.17 -6.04 -0.25
CA SER A 283 4.86 -6.68 -0.09
C SER A 283 4.44 -6.77 1.38
N LEU A 284 5.38 -6.95 2.31
CA LEU A 284 5.06 -6.99 3.74
C LEU A 284 4.84 -5.59 4.34
N TYR A 285 5.29 -4.52 3.68
CA TYR A 285 5.22 -3.15 4.21
C TYR A 285 3.79 -2.72 4.56
N THR A 286 2.84 -2.92 3.66
CA THR A 286 1.42 -2.60 3.88
C THR A 286 0.78 -3.42 5.01
N PRO A 287 0.89 -4.77 5.04
CA PRO A 287 0.38 -5.58 6.16
C PRO A 287 0.89 -5.14 7.52
N LEU A 288 2.17 -4.78 7.64
CA LEU A 288 2.75 -4.28 8.91
C LEU A 288 2.05 -3.00 9.41
N GLN A 289 1.71 -2.10 8.51
CA GLN A 289 1.08 -0.84 8.89
C GLN A 289 -0.40 -0.98 9.26
N ILE A 290 -1.15 -1.83 8.53
CA ILE A 290 -2.60 -1.95 8.71
C ILE A 290 -3.02 -3.04 9.71
N ALA A 291 -2.09 -3.87 10.21
CA ALA A 291 -2.44 -4.99 11.12
C ALA A 291 -3.21 -4.53 12.36
N ASN A 292 -2.84 -3.38 12.93
CA ASN A 292 -3.52 -2.81 14.08
C ASN A 292 -4.93 -2.27 13.72
N ASP A 293 -5.08 -1.66 12.56
CA ASP A 293 -6.37 -1.12 12.09
C ASP A 293 -7.32 -2.25 11.68
N LEU A 294 -6.80 -3.38 11.17
CA LEU A 294 -7.58 -4.60 10.95
C LEU A 294 -8.04 -5.26 12.27
N ALA A 295 -7.27 -5.12 13.35
CA ALA A 295 -7.66 -5.61 14.68
C ALA A 295 -8.71 -4.70 15.34
N HIS A 296 -8.59 -3.38 15.14
CA HIS A 296 -9.38 -2.34 15.77
C HIS A 296 -9.91 -1.33 14.73
N PRO A 297 -10.87 -1.73 13.88
CA PRO A 297 -11.39 -0.88 12.82
C PRO A 297 -12.05 0.39 13.37
N ARG A 298 -11.86 1.51 12.70
CA ARG A 298 -12.40 2.82 13.05
C ARG A 298 -13.46 3.29 12.05
N ASP A 299 -14.34 4.20 12.50
CA ASP A 299 -15.54 4.63 11.78
C ASP A 299 -15.32 5.21 10.37
N GLN A 300 -14.12 5.72 10.10
CA GLN A 300 -13.85 6.46 8.87
C GLN A 300 -12.84 5.74 7.95
N GLU A 301 -12.45 4.51 8.29
CA GLU A 301 -11.52 3.72 7.50
C GLU A 301 -12.24 2.82 6.51
N ASP A 302 -11.61 2.58 5.37
CA ASP A 302 -12.08 1.58 4.41
C ASP A 302 -11.57 0.19 4.82
N TYR A 303 -12.25 -0.41 5.81
CA TYR A 303 -11.88 -1.72 6.35
C TYR A 303 -11.80 -2.80 5.26
N HIS A 304 -12.74 -2.77 4.31
CA HIS A 304 -12.77 -3.75 3.22
C HIS A 304 -11.55 -3.61 2.29
N GLU A 305 -11.14 -2.38 2.00
CA GLU A 305 -9.93 -2.10 1.22
C GLU A 305 -8.67 -2.61 1.94
N TYR A 306 -8.60 -2.45 3.26
CA TYR A 306 -7.48 -2.98 4.06
C TYR A 306 -7.40 -4.51 4.01
N LEU A 307 -8.56 -5.22 4.03
CA LEU A 307 -8.57 -6.67 3.82
C LEU A 307 -8.03 -7.06 2.44
N ILE A 308 -8.40 -6.31 1.39
CA ILE A 308 -7.90 -6.53 0.02
C ILE A 308 -6.38 -6.32 -0.05
N TRP A 309 -5.88 -5.20 0.49
CA TRP A 309 -4.45 -4.92 0.50
C TRP A 309 -3.66 -5.95 1.29
N HIS A 310 -4.16 -6.37 2.44
CA HIS A 310 -3.54 -7.45 3.20
C HIS A 310 -3.44 -8.73 2.37
N ALA A 311 -4.54 -9.17 1.76
CA ALA A 311 -4.59 -10.41 0.99
C ALA A 311 -3.66 -10.38 -0.24
N ILE A 312 -3.65 -9.28 -1.01
CA ILE A 312 -2.75 -9.13 -2.17
C ILE A 312 -1.30 -9.14 -1.72
N SER A 313 -0.97 -8.33 -0.72
CA SER A 313 0.40 -8.14 -0.25
C SER A 313 0.96 -9.40 0.39
N MET A 314 0.19 -10.09 1.23
CA MET A 314 0.63 -11.35 1.83
C MET A 314 0.78 -12.47 0.82
N LYS A 315 -0.11 -12.55 -0.19
CA LYS A 315 0.05 -13.48 -1.31
C LYS A 315 1.37 -13.23 -2.03
N ASP A 316 1.67 -11.97 -2.37
CA ASP A 316 2.89 -11.59 -3.09
C ASP A 316 4.15 -11.88 -2.27
N ALA A 317 4.13 -11.59 -0.97
CA ALA A 317 5.24 -11.90 -0.08
C ALA A 317 5.52 -13.42 -0.01
N LEU A 318 4.48 -14.24 0.18
CA LEU A 318 4.62 -15.69 0.29
C LEU A 318 5.02 -16.33 -1.05
N GLU A 319 4.48 -15.86 -2.18
CA GLU A 319 4.88 -16.33 -3.50
C GLU A 319 6.31 -15.90 -3.85
N GLY A 320 6.76 -14.70 -3.41
CA GLY A 320 8.15 -14.26 -3.49
C GLY A 320 9.13 -15.13 -2.68
N ILE A 321 8.71 -15.56 -1.49
CA ILE A 321 9.49 -16.53 -0.69
C ILE A 321 9.54 -17.88 -1.41
N ALA A 322 8.41 -18.35 -1.95
CA ALA A 322 8.36 -19.59 -2.72
C ALA A 322 9.31 -19.57 -3.93
N GLU A 323 9.34 -18.47 -4.66
CA GLU A 323 10.30 -18.24 -5.77
C GLU A 323 11.74 -18.33 -5.27
N SER A 324 12.07 -17.62 -4.19
CA SER A 324 13.41 -17.57 -3.62
C SER A 324 13.89 -18.94 -3.12
N MET A 325 12.96 -19.77 -2.64
CA MET A 325 13.24 -21.14 -2.16
C MET A 325 13.14 -22.20 -3.27
N GLY A 326 12.65 -21.86 -4.46
CA GLY A 326 12.39 -22.82 -5.53
C GLY A 326 11.24 -23.78 -5.22
N VAL A 327 10.27 -23.37 -4.40
CA VAL A 327 9.12 -24.17 -3.96
C VAL A 327 7.92 -23.92 -4.88
N ALA A 328 7.38 -24.98 -5.47
CA ALA A 328 6.11 -24.90 -6.18
C ALA A 328 4.92 -24.91 -5.21
N LEU A 329 4.04 -23.92 -5.34
CA LEU A 329 2.82 -23.82 -4.54
C LEU A 329 1.64 -24.42 -5.32
N ALA A 330 0.82 -25.21 -4.63
CA ALA A 330 -0.37 -25.81 -5.22
C ALA A 330 -1.49 -24.76 -5.34
N ALA A 331 -2.33 -24.91 -6.37
CA ALA A 331 -3.60 -24.19 -6.44
C ALA A 331 -4.49 -24.60 -5.26
N TYR A 332 -5.25 -23.63 -4.74
CA TYR A 332 -6.25 -23.87 -3.71
C TYR A 332 -7.61 -24.09 -4.37
N GLU A 333 -8.28 -25.17 -4.01
CA GLU A 333 -9.63 -25.49 -4.48
C GLU A 333 -10.64 -25.15 -3.38
N MET A 334 -11.68 -24.39 -3.73
CA MET A 334 -12.73 -23.98 -2.81
C MET A 334 -13.54 -25.21 -2.34
N PRO A 335 -13.81 -25.36 -1.04
CA PRO A 335 -14.73 -26.38 -0.55
C PRO A 335 -16.17 -26.08 -1.02
N ALA A 336 -17.06 -27.07 -0.88
CA ALA A 336 -18.47 -26.85 -1.16
C ALA A 336 -19.06 -25.82 -0.18
N PRO A 337 -19.88 -24.86 -0.66
CA PRO A 337 -20.50 -23.86 0.20
C PRO A 337 -21.55 -24.49 1.13
N ALA A 338 -21.62 -24.04 2.38
CA ALA A 338 -22.61 -24.47 3.35
C ALA A 338 -23.38 -23.24 3.89
N ARG A 339 -24.69 -23.17 3.63
CA ARG A 339 -25.51 -22.05 4.10
C ARG A 339 -25.71 -22.12 5.61
N THR A 340 -25.40 -21.00 6.29
CA THR A 340 -25.70 -20.84 7.71
C THR A 340 -27.09 -20.23 7.90
N GLN A 341 -27.61 -20.27 9.13
CA GLN A 341 -28.88 -19.61 9.48
C GLN A 341 -28.84 -18.09 9.34
N TYR A 342 -27.66 -17.47 9.40
CA TYR A 342 -27.48 -16.01 9.36
C TYR A 342 -27.36 -15.45 7.94
N LEU A 343 -27.08 -16.29 6.95
CA LEU A 343 -26.84 -15.84 5.57
C LEU A 343 -28.02 -15.01 5.03
N ALA A 344 -29.27 -15.46 5.26
CA ALA A 344 -30.47 -14.73 4.82
C ALA A 344 -30.56 -13.31 5.41
N SER A 345 -30.07 -13.11 6.64
CA SER A 345 -30.04 -11.78 7.27
C SER A 345 -29.00 -10.88 6.61
N VAL A 346 -27.84 -11.40 6.25
CA VAL A 346 -26.80 -10.64 5.55
C VAL A 346 -27.27 -10.28 4.13
N GLU A 347 -27.89 -11.22 3.41
CA GLU A 347 -28.49 -11.00 2.09
C GLU A 347 -29.56 -9.87 2.15
N ALA A 348 -30.42 -9.87 3.17
CA ALA A 348 -31.43 -8.83 3.36
C ALA A 348 -30.83 -7.46 3.65
N LEU A 349 -29.78 -7.39 4.48
CA LEU A 349 -29.08 -6.14 4.79
C LEU A 349 -28.36 -5.56 3.56
N GLU A 350 -27.78 -6.40 2.70
CA GLU A 350 -27.17 -5.97 1.44
C GLU A 350 -28.22 -5.30 0.53
N VAL A 351 -29.37 -5.96 0.31
CA VAL A 351 -30.46 -5.41 -0.50
C VAL A 351 -30.94 -4.08 0.07
N MET A 352 -31.08 -3.96 1.39
CA MET A 352 -31.48 -2.71 2.04
C MET A 352 -30.43 -1.62 1.82
N ALA A 353 -29.14 -1.91 2.02
CA ALA A 353 -28.07 -0.94 1.82
C ALA A 353 -27.98 -0.49 0.35
N ALA A 354 -28.04 -1.41 -0.60
CA ALA A 354 -28.00 -1.12 -2.04
C ALA A 354 -29.18 -0.26 -2.51
N SER A 355 -30.35 -0.35 -1.83
CA SER A 355 -31.54 0.41 -2.18
C SER A 355 -31.51 1.88 -1.74
N LEU A 356 -30.54 2.29 -0.91
CA LEU A 356 -30.42 3.67 -0.44
C LEU A 356 -30.08 4.62 -1.60
N THR A 357 -30.93 5.62 -1.82
CA THR A 357 -30.64 6.70 -2.77
C THR A 357 -30.07 7.88 -2.00
N LEU A 358 -28.85 8.28 -2.34
CA LEU A 358 -28.11 9.34 -1.69
C LEU A 358 -27.77 10.43 -2.71
N SER A 359 -27.83 11.69 -2.29
CA SER A 359 -27.60 12.86 -3.16
C SER A 359 -26.15 13.37 -3.11
N ASP A 360 -25.37 12.89 -2.15
CA ASP A 360 -23.99 13.24 -1.94
C ASP A 360 -23.07 12.08 -2.40
N ASP A 361 -22.05 12.40 -3.19
CA ASP A 361 -21.17 11.41 -3.81
C ASP A 361 -20.30 10.66 -2.77
N PHE A 362 -19.90 11.33 -1.69
CA PHE A 362 -19.16 10.69 -0.61
C PHE A 362 -20.05 9.74 0.20
N ALA A 363 -21.29 10.12 0.48
CA ALA A 363 -22.27 9.22 1.11
C ALA A 363 -22.56 8.02 0.21
N ALA A 364 -22.70 8.21 -1.11
CA ALA A 364 -22.86 7.14 -2.08
C ALA A 364 -21.65 6.19 -2.08
N TYR A 365 -20.43 6.72 -2.09
CA TYR A 365 -19.21 5.93 -1.94
C TYR A 365 -19.24 5.07 -0.66
N ARG A 366 -19.57 5.63 0.50
CA ARG A 366 -19.67 4.89 1.76
C ARG A 366 -20.72 3.77 1.72
N ARG A 367 -21.91 4.04 1.14
CA ARG A 367 -22.93 3.01 0.90
C ARG A 367 -22.38 1.85 0.08
N ASP A 368 -21.67 2.13 -1.01
CA ASP A 368 -21.13 1.11 -1.89
C ASP A 368 -20.08 0.25 -1.16
N LYS A 369 -19.26 0.85 -0.27
CA LYS A 369 -18.32 0.11 0.60
C LYS A 369 -19.05 -0.77 1.62
N ILE A 370 -20.20 -0.33 2.17
CA ILE A 370 -21.03 -1.17 3.03
C ILE A 370 -21.58 -2.38 2.25
N VAL A 371 -22.04 -2.17 1.01
CA VAL A 371 -22.53 -3.26 0.15
C VAL A 371 -21.42 -4.29 -0.11
N LEU A 372 -20.21 -3.85 -0.47
CA LEU A 372 -19.06 -4.74 -0.66
C LEU A 372 -18.70 -5.53 0.61
N ALA A 373 -18.75 -4.89 1.78
CA ALA A 373 -18.50 -5.55 3.05
C ALA A 373 -19.58 -6.62 3.35
N LEU A 374 -20.85 -6.35 3.03
CA LEU A 374 -21.94 -7.32 3.19
C LEU A 374 -21.80 -8.51 2.22
N GLN A 375 -21.38 -8.29 0.98
CA GLN A 375 -21.07 -9.34 0.02
C GLN A 375 -19.90 -10.22 0.50
N TYR A 376 -18.85 -9.62 1.05
CA TYR A 376 -17.78 -10.35 1.73
C TYR A 376 -18.31 -11.22 2.88
N LEU A 377 -19.17 -10.67 3.76
CA LEU A 377 -19.76 -11.40 4.88
C LEU A 377 -20.66 -12.56 4.42
N GLN A 378 -21.35 -12.46 3.29
CA GLN A 378 -22.10 -13.57 2.70
C GLN A 378 -21.18 -14.74 2.37
N LYS A 379 -20.01 -14.47 1.75
CA LYS A 379 -19.02 -15.50 1.46
C LYS A 379 -18.42 -16.09 2.75
N VAL A 380 -18.15 -15.24 3.74
CA VAL A 380 -17.73 -15.73 5.06
C VAL A 380 -18.75 -16.72 5.64
N GLU A 381 -20.04 -16.39 5.59
CA GLU A 381 -21.11 -17.28 6.08
C GLU A 381 -21.23 -18.61 5.31
N LEU A 382 -20.79 -18.63 4.05
CA LEU A 382 -20.80 -19.85 3.22
C LEU A 382 -19.60 -20.78 3.49
N TYR A 383 -18.44 -20.24 3.84
CA TYR A 383 -17.18 -20.99 3.79
C TYR A 383 -16.42 -21.07 5.13
N ARG A 384 -16.72 -20.21 6.12
CA ARG A 384 -15.92 -20.07 7.36
C ARG A 384 -15.69 -21.39 8.10
N ASP A 385 -16.74 -22.25 8.24
CA ASP A 385 -16.63 -23.47 9.03
C ASP A 385 -15.70 -24.49 8.35
N ALA A 386 -15.76 -24.58 7.00
CA ALA A 386 -14.87 -25.42 6.21
C ALA A 386 -13.43 -24.90 6.30
N PHE A 387 -13.23 -23.58 6.10
CA PHE A 387 -11.91 -22.95 6.17
C PHE A 387 -11.26 -23.09 7.55
N ALA A 388 -12.04 -22.86 8.61
CA ALA A 388 -11.57 -23.04 9.98
C ALA A 388 -11.16 -24.49 10.26
N ALA A 389 -11.96 -25.46 9.81
CA ALA A 389 -11.65 -26.87 10.00
C ALA A 389 -10.36 -27.30 9.26
N GLU A 390 -10.18 -26.85 8.01
CA GLU A 390 -8.97 -27.10 7.23
C GLU A 390 -7.74 -26.46 7.92
N TYR A 391 -7.83 -25.17 8.26
CA TYR A 391 -6.72 -24.44 8.88
C TYR A 391 -6.31 -25.04 10.23
N ILE A 392 -7.28 -25.37 11.11
CA ILE A 392 -7.01 -26.03 12.39
C ILE A 392 -6.31 -27.38 12.18
N SER A 393 -6.71 -28.15 11.15
CA SER A 393 -6.07 -29.44 10.84
C SER A 393 -4.63 -29.25 10.35
N GLU A 394 -4.39 -28.32 9.45
CA GLU A 394 -3.06 -28.01 8.91
C GLU A 394 -2.10 -27.51 9.99
N VAL A 395 -2.57 -26.63 10.88
CA VAL A 395 -1.77 -26.16 12.01
C VAL A 395 -1.47 -27.31 12.98
N ALA A 396 -2.44 -28.19 13.26
CA ALA A 396 -2.23 -29.34 14.12
C ALA A 396 -1.18 -30.33 13.57
N GLU A 397 -1.12 -30.50 12.24
CA GLU A 397 -0.08 -31.34 11.60
C GLU A 397 1.32 -30.77 11.81
N LEU A 398 1.48 -29.44 11.81
CA LEU A 398 2.76 -28.77 12.05
C LEU A 398 3.15 -28.73 13.52
N THR A 399 2.20 -28.41 14.40
CA THR A 399 2.48 -28.12 15.83
C THR A 399 2.32 -29.32 16.72
N GLY A 400 1.69 -30.41 16.22
CA GLY A 400 1.33 -31.60 17.00
C GLY A 400 0.17 -31.41 17.97
N THR A 401 -0.50 -30.24 17.95
CA THR A 401 -1.59 -29.87 18.87
C THR A 401 -2.80 -29.32 18.13
N ARG A 402 -3.98 -29.90 18.37
CA ARG A 402 -5.23 -29.41 17.74
C ARG A 402 -5.83 -28.28 18.55
N ALA A 403 -6.00 -27.14 17.92
CA ALA A 403 -6.69 -25.97 18.48
C ALA A 403 -8.22 -26.14 18.53
N ALA A 404 -8.88 -25.46 19.46
CA ALA A 404 -10.34 -25.45 19.57
C ALA A 404 -11.00 -24.39 18.68
N SER A 405 -10.23 -23.41 18.21
CA SER A 405 -10.71 -22.34 17.31
C SER A 405 -9.61 -21.91 16.33
N GLU A 406 -10.00 -21.21 15.27
CA GLU A 406 -9.09 -20.62 14.30
C GLU A 406 -8.13 -19.60 14.94
N GLU A 407 -8.62 -18.79 15.88
CA GLU A 407 -7.79 -17.83 16.62
C GLU A 407 -6.74 -18.54 17.51
N GLU A 408 -7.12 -19.62 18.16
CA GLU A 408 -6.18 -20.44 18.94
C GLU A 408 -5.15 -21.10 18.02
N ALA A 409 -5.56 -21.60 16.85
CA ALA A 409 -4.66 -22.17 15.84
C ALA A 409 -3.63 -21.10 15.39
N SER A 410 -4.08 -19.88 15.13
CA SER A 410 -3.19 -18.76 14.77
C SER A 410 -2.18 -18.44 15.88
N ARG A 411 -2.59 -18.42 17.15
CA ARG A 411 -1.67 -18.23 18.29
C ARG A 411 -0.65 -19.38 18.42
N GLN A 412 -1.10 -20.62 18.24
CA GLN A 412 -0.20 -21.79 18.27
C GLN A 412 0.81 -21.75 17.12
N LEU A 413 0.36 -21.37 15.91
CA LEU A 413 1.23 -21.27 14.74
C LEU A 413 2.24 -20.14 14.89
N GLU A 414 1.83 -18.97 15.41
CA GLU A 414 2.73 -17.84 15.69
C GLU A 414 3.81 -18.24 16.73
N ALA A 415 3.42 -18.92 17.80
CA ALA A 415 4.36 -19.44 18.79
C ALA A 415 5.32 -20.49 18.20
N PHE A 416 4.83 -21.35 17.30
CA PHE A 416 5.67 -22.31 16.58
C PHE A 416 6.66 -21.59 15.66
N ILE A 417 6.21 -20.62 14.87
CA ILE A 417 7.06 -19.79 13.99
C ILE A 417 8.18 -19.12 14.79
N ALA A 418 7.90 -18.59 15.97
CA ALA A 418 8.90 -17.93 16.81
C ALA A 418 10.11 -18.86 17.12
N MET A 419 9.90 -20.18 17.25
CA MET A 419 10.94 -21.15 17.56
C MET A 419 11.46 -21.94 16.36
N ALA A 420 10.69 -22.01 15.26
CA ALA A 420 11.00 -22.82 14.08
C ALA A 420 12.30 -22.37 13.39
N GLY A 421 13.12 -23.31 12.96
CA GLY A 421 14.28 -23.09 12.10
C GLY A 421 13.93 -23.13 10.61
N PRO A 422 14.93 -22.89 9.72
CA PRO A 422 14.73 -22.89 8.27
C PRO A 422 14.20 -24.23 7.70
N GLU A 423 14.39 -25.32 8.40
CA GLU A 423 13.90 -26.66 8.03
C GLU A 423 12.38 -26.76 8.01
N HIS A 424 11.69 -25.82 8.65
CA HIS A 424 10.21 -25.73 8.66
C HIS A 424 9.66 -24.75 7.64
N ASP A 425 10.50 -23.98 6.96
CA ASP A 425 10.05 -22.87 6.08
C ASP A 425 9.11 -23.34 4.96
N GLU A 426 9.40 -24.45 4.29
CA GLU A 426 8.53 -24.96 3.22
C GLU A 426 7.15 -25.37 3.76
N ALA A 427 7.10 -26.06 4.88
CA ALA A 427 5.84 -26.51 5.47
C ALA A 427 4.99 -25.32 5.96
N LEU A 428 5.62 -24.35 6.62
CA LEU A 428 4.98 -23.10 7.04
C LEU A 428 4.47 -22.30 5.84
N LEU A 429 5.30 -22.13 4.81
CA LEU A 429 4.95 -21.45 3.58
C LEU A 429 3.68 -22.02 2.93
N ARG A 430 3.60 -23.36 2.85
CA ARG A 430 2.43 -24.05 2.26
C ARG A 430 1.14 -23.82 3.05
N VAL A 431 1.19 -23.89 4.38
CA VAL A 431 0.02 -23.65 5.24
C VAL A 431 -0.43 -22.19 5.15
N LEU A 432 0.51 -21.26 5.28
CA LEU A 432 0.21 -19.83 5.26
C LEU A 432 -0.29 -19.35 3.88
N HIS A 433 0.30 -19.86 2.80
CA HIS A 433 -0.19 -19.54 1.45
C HIS A 433 -1.63 -20.02 1.25
N ARG A 434 -1.98 -21.26 1.67
CA ARG A 434 -3.36 -21.72 1.60
C ARG A 434 -4.31 -20.86 2.42
N GLN A 435 -3.89 -20.42 3.61
CA GLN A 435 -4.70 -19.54 4.46
C GLN A 435 -4.96 -18.18 3.77
N VAL A 436 -3.93 -17.59 3.18
CA VAL A 436 -4.08 -16.33 2.41
C VAL A 436 -4.97 -16.54 1.19
N LYS A 437 -4.87 -17.69 0.49
CA LYS A 437 -5.76 -17.99 -0.63
C LYS A 437 -7.22 -18.15 -0.19
N ARG A 438 -7.51 -18.77 0.97
CA ARG A 438 -8.87 -18.81 1.55
C ARG A 438 -9.43 -17.41 1.76
N GLN A 439 -8.66 -16.52 2.40
CA GLN A 439 -9.06 -15.12 2.61
C GLN A 439 -9.27 -14.38 1.29
N ALA A 440 -8.37 -14.53 0.34
CA ALA A 440 -8.45 -13.92 -0.97
C ALA A 440 -9.74 -14.29 -1.73
N MET A 441 -10.14 -15.57 -1.66
CA MET A 441 -11.35 -16.07 -2.35
C MET A 441 -12.65 -15.49 -1.75
N LEU A 442 -12.63 -15.03 -0.50
CA LEU A 442 -13.77 -14.33 0.11
C LEU A 442 -13.92 -12.88 -0.37
N LEU A 443 -12.84 -12.26 -0.84
CA LEU A 443 -12.80 -10.83 -1.18
C LEU A 443 -13.16 -10.55 -2.63
N ALA A 444 -13.00 -11.52 -3.54
CA ALA A 444 -13.13 -11.29 -4.97
C ALA A 444 -14.19 -12.18 -5.61
N ASP A 445 -14.95 -11.61 -6.55
CA ASP A 445 -15.86 -12.35 -7.42
C ASP A 445 -15.15 -12.75 -8.71
N GLU A 446 -15.51 -13.94 -9.22
CA GLU A 446 -15.01 -14.44 -10.51
C GLU A 446 -15.20 -13.39 -11.63
N GLY A 447 -14.17 -13.22 -12.44
CA GLY A 447 -14.19 -12.28 -13.58
C GLY A 447 -13.85 -10.84 -13.23
N THR A 448 -13.66 -10.49 -11.94
CA THR A 448 -13.17 -9.17 -11.54
C THR A 448 -11.64 -9.05 -11.65
N TRP A 449 -11.13 -7.81 -11.78
CA TRP A 449 -9.69 -7.56 -11.75
C TRP A 449 -9.03 -8.06 -10.45
N LEU A 450 -9.76 -7.93 -9.34
CA LEU A 450 -9.30 -8.38 -8.03
C LEU A 450 -9.16 -9.90 -7.98
N HIS A 451 -10.15 -10.63 -8.52
CA HIS A 451 -10.07 -12.10 -8.65
C HIS A 451 -8.86 -12.49 -9.51
N GLN A 452 -8.65 -11.83 -10.63
CA GLN A 452 -7.49 -12.08 -11.50
C GLN A 452 -6.18 -11.85 -10.74
N SER A 453 -6.05 -10.74 -10.03
CA SER A 453 -4.85 -10.41 -9.24
C SER A 453 -4.58 -11.45 -8.14
N LEU A 454 -5.63 -11.90 -7.44
CA LEU A 454 -5.51 -12.86 -6.35
C LEU A 454 -5.36 -14.32 -6.82
N SER A 455 -5.85 -14.68 -8.01
CA SER A 455 -5.76 -16.04 -8.56
C SER A 455 -4.49 -16.27 -9.39
N THR A 456 -3.97 -15.24 -10.07
CA THR A 456 -2.76 -15.35 -10.90
C THR A 456 -1.52 -15.47 -10.03
N PRO A 457 -0.70 -16.54 -10.20
CA PRO A 457 0.57 -16.64 -9.48
C PRO A 457 1.55 -15.52 -9.85
N LEU A 458 2.44 -15.20 -8.92
CA LEU A 458 3.56 -14.30 -9.17
C LEU A 458 4.46 -14.92 -10.26
N ARG A 459 4.76 -14.15 -11.30
CA ARG A 459 5.69 -14.57 -12.34
C ARG A 459 7.13 -14.55 -11.80
N PRO A 460 7.89 -15.66 -11.88
CA PRO A 460 9.29 -15.65 -11.50
C PRO A 460 10.11 -14.67 -12.35
N LEU A 461 11.04 -13.94 -11.72
CA LEU A 461 12.02 -13.13 -12.43
C LEU A 461 13.13 -14.02 -13.01
N ASN A 462 13.51 -13.76 -14.27
CA ASN A 462 14.61 -14.45 -14.93
C ASN A 462 15.94 -13.69 -14.72
N LYS A 463 17.04 -14.43 -14.58
CA LYS A 463 18.39 -13.85 -14.43
C LYS A 463 19.08 -13.60 -15.78
N ASP A 464 18.48 -14.07 -16.90
CA ASP A 464 19.10 -14.06 -18.23
C ASP A 464 18.73 -12.82 -19.07
#